data_9586c832e4a11d19c2f566d02b8e6160
#
_entry.id   9586c832e4a11d19c2f566d02b8e6160
#
_cell.length_a   1.000
_cell.length_b   1.000
_cell.length_c   1.000
_cell.angle_alpha   90.00
_cell.angle_beta   90.00
_cell.angle_gamma   90.00
#
_symmetry.space_group_name_H-M   'P 1'
#
loop_
_entity.id
_entity.type
_entity.pdbx_description
1 polymer ?
#
loop_
_entity_poly.entity_id
_entity_poly.type
_entity_poly.pdbx_seq_one_letter_code
_entity_poly.pdbx_strand_id
1 'polypeptide(L)'
;MPPTPASLQKFVQYCQQHLKGDEKGESQNFLDRFFQAFGHEGVQEAGATLEERVKKGSKKGNTGFADLAWKPHLLIEMKKRGDDLNKHYAQAVTYWMQLQCPSYVMLCNFDEFWIYDFRKQSEEPIEKVALERLPERMGAFTFMNPELDRAPVFNNNLVSVT
;
A
#
# COMPACT_ATOMS: atom_id res chain seq x y z
N MET A 1 0.03 17.87 -2.29
CA MET A 1 0.78 17.92 -3.56
C MET A 1 0.71 16.57 -4.25
N PRO A 2 0.45 16.50 -5.52
CA PRO A 2 0.47 15.21 -6.21
C PRO A 2 1.88 14.63 -6.22
N PRO A 3 2.01 13.31 -6.35
CA PRO A 3 3.32 12.70 -6.43
C PRO A 3 4.02 13.07 -7.73
N THR A 4 5.34 13.07 -7.69
CA THR A 4 6.17 13.32 -8.87
C THR A 4 7.27 12.27 -8.92
N PRO A 5 7.89 12.05 -10.08
CA PRO A 5 9.06 11.17 -10.10
C PRO A 5 10.15 11.62 -9.13
N ALA A 6 10.30 12.94 -8.93
CA ALA A 6 11.29 13.46 -8.00
C ALA A 6 10.95 13.11 -6.54
N SER A 7 9.68 13.22 -6.15
CA SER A 7 9.30 12.89 -4.78
C SER A 7 9.48 11.40 -4.50
N LEU A 8 9.20 10.56 -5.48
CA LEU A 8 9.40 9.12 -5.34
C LEU A 8 10.88 8.75 -5.34
N GLN A 9 11.67 9.41 -6.17
CA GLN A 9 13.13 9.19 -6.18
C GLN A 9 13.73 9.53 -4.83
N LYS A 10 13.28 10.63 -4.24
CA LYS A 10 13.75 11.02 -2.91
C LYS A 10 13.43 9.98 -1.87
N PHE A 11 12.24 9.41 -1.93
CA PHE A 11 11.83 8.32 -1.04
C PHE A 11 12.71 7.09 -1.23
N VAL A 12 12.96 6.69 -2.49
CA VAL A 12 13.82 5.55 -2.80
C VAL A 12 15.21 5.76 -2.21
N GLN A 13 15.78 6.94 -2.40
CA GLN A 13 17.10 7.26 -1.85
C GLN A 13 17.11 7.17 -0.34
N TYR A 14 16.08 7.70 0.31
CA TYR A 14 15.98 7.60 1.76
C TYR A 14 15.98 6.15 2.23
N CYS A 15 15.19 5.31 1.57
CA CYS A 15 15.12 3.89 1.94
C CYS A 15 16.47 3.21 1.77
N GLN A 16 17.16 3.50 0.67
CA GLN A 16 18.45 2.86 0.39
C GLN A 16 19.55 3.33 1.35
N GLN A 17 19.49 4.58 1.78
CA GLN A 17 20.52 5.14 2.65
C GLN A 17 20.29 4.89 4.13
N HIS A 18 19.04 4.81 4.57
CA HIS A 18 18.73 4.83 5.99
C HIS A 18 18.00 3.60 6.54
N LEU A 19 17.37 2.80 5.69
CA LEU A 19 16.58 1.67 6.17
C LEU A 19 17.29 0.35 5.91
N LYS A 20 17.25 -0.52 6.92
CA LYS A 20 17.87 -1.83 6.85
C LYS A 20 16.88 -2.92 6.44
N GLY A 21 15.59 -2.63 6.53
CA GLY A 21 14.54 -3.61 6.25
C GLY A 21 14.10 -4.36 7.48
N ASP A 22 14.18 -3.72 8.64
CA ASP A 22 13.71 -4.28 9.91
C ASP A 22 12.21 -4.02 10.03
N GLU A 23 11.43 -5.09 9.88
CA GLU A 23 9.98 -4.99 9.90
C GLU A 23 9.46 -4.30 11.15
N LYS A 24 9.94 -4.69 12.31
CA LYS A 24 9.43 -4.17 13.58
C LYS A 24 9.84 -2.74 13.85
N GLY A 25 11.07 -2.40 13.54
CA GLY A 25 11.60 -1.10 13.90
C GLY A 25 11.42 -0.02 12.86
N GLU A 26 11.18 -0.39 11.61
CA GLU A 26 11.21 0.58 10.52
C GLU A 26 9.92 0.69 9.70
N SER A 27 8.96 -0.21 9.91
CA SER A 27 7.77 -0.22 9.06
C SER A 27 6.95 1.07 9.15
N GLN A 28 6.76 1.60 10.34
CA GLN A 28 5.94 2.80 10.49
C GLN A 28 6.58 4.00 9.83
N ASN A 29 7.89 4.16 10.00
CA ASN A 29 8.60 5.25 9.35
C ASN A 29 8.59 5.09 7.82
N PHE A 30 8.78 3.86 7.35
CA PHE A 30 8.72 3.57 5.92
C PHE A 30 7.36 3.97 5.34
N LEU A 31 6.29 3.54 6.01
CA LEU A 31 4.93 3.81 5.54
C LEU A 31 4.60 5.30 5.57
N ASP A 32 5.02 5.98 6.63
CA ASP A 32 4.75 7.41 6.72
C ASP A 32 5.46 8.18 5.60
N ARG A 33 6.71 7.83 5.33
CA ARG A 33 7.47 8.46 4.25
C ARG A 33 6.94 8.07 2.87
N PHE A 34 6.44 6.84 2.74
CA PHE A 34 5.80 6.39 1.52
C PHE A 34 4.58 7.26 1.20
N PHE A 35 3.74 7.49 2.21
CA PHE A 35 2.59 8.37 2.05
C PHE A 35 3.00 9.79 1.69
N GLN A 36 4.06 10.29 2.33
CA GLN A 36 4.57 11.62 2.01
C GLN A 36 5.06 11.72 0.57
N ALA A 37 5.69 10.67 0.09
CA ALA A 37 6.17 10.63 -1.30
C ALA A 37 5.01 10.74 -2.29
N PHE A 38 3.82 10.27 -1.90
CA PHE A 38 2.63 10.36 -2.74
C PHE A 38 1.82 11.63 -2.47
N GLY A 39 2.37 12.58 -1.71
CA GLY A 39 1.78 13.89 -1.56
C GLY A 39 0.93 14.11 -0.32
N HIS A 40 0.84 13.11 0.53
CA HIS A 40 0.14 13.27 1.82
C HIS A 40 1.10 13.83 2.86
N GLU A 41 0.58 14.42 3.92
CA GLU A 41 1.43 14.90 5.00
C GLU A 41 1.96 13.74 5.83
N GLY A 42 1.22 12.64 5.91
CA GLY A 42 1.59 11.43 6.59
C GLY A 42 0.45 10.44 6.55
N VAL A 43 0.64 9.30 7.18
CA VAL A 43 -0.37 8.24 7.21
C VAL A 43 -1.65 8.71 7.88
N GLN A 44 -1.53 9.26 9.09
CA GLN A 44 -2.71 9.71 9.84
C GLN A 44 -3.42 10.85 9.14
N GLU A 45 -2.68 11.78 8.59
CA GLU A 45 -3.24 12.93 7.89
C GLU A 45 -4.02 12.52 6.65
N ALA A 46 -3.61 11.41 6.03
CA ALA A 46 -4.34 10.86 4.88
C ALA A 46 -5.63 10.15 5.30
N GLY A 47 -5.79 9.85 6.59
CA GLY A 47 -6.95 9.13 7.09
C GLY A 47 -6.72 7.64 7.26
N ALA A 48 -5.48 7.18 7.19
CA ALA A 48 -5.13 5.78 7.39
C ALA A 48 -4.73 5.52 8.84
N THR A 49 -4.77 4.26 9.23
CA THR A 49 -4.44 3.83 10.60
C THR A 49 -3.29 2.84 10.55
N LEU A 50 -2.26 3.09 11.37
CA LEU A 50 -1.18 2.14 11.56
C LEU A 50 -1.58 1.12 12.62
N GLU A 51 -1.16 -0.12 12.43
CA GLU A 51 -1.40 -1.21 13.37
C GLU A 51 -2.88 -1.37 13.73
N GLU A 52 -3.70 -1.46 12.70
CA GLU A 52 -5.14 -1.64 12.88
C GLU A 52 -5.42 -3.03 13.44
N ARG A 53 -6.20 -3.10 14.53
CA ARG A 53 -6.55 -4.38 15.15
C ARG A 53 -7.45 -5.20 14.22
N VAL A 54 -7.14 -6.48 14.09
CA VAL A 54 -7.89 -7.41 13.26
C VAL A 54 -8.27 -8.63 14.08
N LYS A 55 -9.54 -8.97 14.10
CA LYS A 55 -10.00 -10.21 14.72
C LYS A 55 -9.82 -11.36 13.72
N LYS A 56 -9.06 -12.37 14.12
CA LYS A 56 -8.82 -13.52 13.27
C LYS A 56 -9.80 -14.65 13.64
N GLY A 57 -11.03 -14.56 13.17
CA GLY A 57 -12.01 -15.56 13.46
C GLY A 57 -12.72 -15.36 14.79
N SER A 58 -13.47 -16.36 15.26
CA SER A 58 -14.32 -16.24 16.42
C SER A 58 -13.66 -16.64 17.73
N LYS A 59 -12.44 -17.15 17.69
CA LYS A 59 -11.79 -17.63 18.91
C LYS A 59 -11.27 -16.47 19.73
N LYS A 60 -11.50 -16.54 21.03
CA LYS A 60 -11.01 -15.54 21.96
C LYS A 60 -9.48 -15.50 21.92
N GLY A 61 -8.94 -14.30 21.90
CA GLY A 61 -7.48 -14.12 21.89
C GLY A 61 -6.85 -14.21 20.50
N ASN A 62 -7.63 -14.53 19.49
CA ASN A 62 -7.10 -14.66 18.14
C ASN A 62 -7.16 -13.30 17.43
N THR A 63 -6.29 -12.41 17.86
CA THR A 63 -6.20 -11.04 17.36
C THR A 63 -4.85 -10.79 16.73
N GLY A 64 -4.84 -10.10 15.61
CA GLY A 64 -3.63 -9.64 14.98
C GLY A 64 -3.72 -8.14 14.71
N PHE A 65 -2.72 -7.61 14.04
CA PHE A 65 -2.70 -6.20 13.67
C PHE A 65 -2.28 -6.10 12.21
N ALA A 66 -3.07 -5.40 11.42
CA ALA A 66 -2.65 -5.03 10.07
C ALA A 66 -1.70 -3.85 10.19
N ASP A 67 -0.61 -3.87 9.45
CA ASP A 67 0.38 -2.80 9.55
C ASP A 67 -0.19 -1.45 9.18
N LEU A 68 -1.05 -1.42 8.17
CA LEU A 68 -1.76 -0.21 7.78
C LEU A 68 -3.13 -0.55 7.19
N ALA A 69 -4.15 0.16 7.62
CA ALA A 69 -5.48 0.07 7.03
C ALA A 69 -5.96 1.47 6.67
N TRP A 70 -6.31 1.65 5.42
CA TRP A 70 -6.84 2.91 4.90
C TRP A 70 -8.18 2.62 4.23
N LYS A 71 -9.22 2.56 5.05
CA LYS A 71 -10.55 2.18 4.57
C LYS A 71 -11.16 3.27 3.74
N PRO A 72 -11.81 2.94 2.66
CA PRO A 72 -12.00 1.64 2.02
C PRO A 72 -10.99 1.36 0.91
N HIS A 73 -9.85 2.00 0.92
CA HIS A 73 -8.93 2.04 -0.22
C HIS A 73 -7.88 0.95 -0.22
N LEU A 74 -7.24 0.71 0.93
CA LEU A 74 -5.97 0.01 0.93
C LEU A 74 -5.69 -0.70 2.26
N LEU A 75 -5.13 -1.89 2.15
CA LEU A 75 -4.53 -2.62 3.27
C LEU A 75 -3.07 -2.85 2.90
N ILE A 76 -2.15 -2.54 3.81
CA ILE A 76 -0.73 -2.82 3.60
C ILE A 76 -0.23 -3.73 4.71
N GLU A 77 0.51 -4.77 4.31
CA GLU A 77 1.24 -5.63 5.24
C GLU A 77 2.73 -5.54 4.92
N MET A 78 3.50 -5.22 5.95
CA MET A 78 4.95 -5.09 5.83
C MET A 78 5.64 -6.38 6.30
N LYS A 79 6.69 -6.74 5.59
CA LYS A 79 7.54 -7.88 5.95
C LYS A 79 8.99 -7.42 5.90
N LYS A 80 9.87 -8.19 6.54
CA LYS A 80 11.28 -7.82 6.56
C LYS A 80 11.91 -7.95 5.18
N ARG A 81 13.00 -7.24 4.97
CA ARG A 81 13.75 -7.32 3.71
C ARG A 81 14.15 -8.77 3.44
N GLY A 82 13.97 -9.20 2.20
CA GLY A 82 14.33 -10.54 1.79
C GLY A 82 13.25 -11.59 2.04
N ASP A 83 12.17 -11.25 2.73
CA ASP A 83 11.10 -12.20 2.97
C ASP A 83 10.34 -12.47 1.68
N ASP A 84 9.93 -13.72 1.49
CA ASP A 84 9.16 -14.13 0.33
C ASP A 84 7.71 -13.75 0.54
N LEU A 85 7.25 -12.78 -0.23
CA LEU A 85 5.89 -12.25 -0.05
C LEU A 85 4.79 -13.26 -0.37
N ASN A 86 5.08 -14.29 -1.17
CA ASN A 86 4.11 -15.35 -1.44
C ASN A 86 3.64 -16.04 -0.17
N LYS A 87 4.49 -16.13 0.83
CA LYS A 87 4.16 -16.82 2.09
C LYS A 87 3.10 -16.09 2.90
N HIS A 88 2.83 -14.84 2.57
CA HIS A 88 1.96 -13.99 3.38
C HIS A 88 0.61 -13.71 2.73
N TYR A 89 0.36 -14.34 1.60
CA TYR A 89 -0.88 -14.17 0.86
C TYR A 89 -2.11 -14.56 1.69
N ALA A 90 -2.07 -15.71 2.34
CA ALA A 90 -3.23 -16.20 3.10
C ALA A 90 -3.58 -15.27 4.26
N GLN A 91 -2.58 -14.75 4.96
CA GLN A 91 -2.81 -13.80 6.03
C GLN A 91 -3.40 -12.50 5.50
N ALA A 92 -2.90 -12.04 4.35
CA ALA A 92 -3.40 -10.83 3.73
C ALA A 92 -4.87 -10.96 3.35
N VAL A 93 -5.27 -12.11 2.81
CA VAL A 93 -6.68 -12.35 2.47
C VAL A 93 -7.54 -12.34 3.73
N THR A 94 -7.08 -12.98 4.79
CA THR A 94 -7.81 -13.01 6.05
C THR A 94 -8.03 -11.60 6.60
N TYR A 95 -6.98 -10.79 6.61
CA TYR A 95 -7.07 -9.41 7.09
C TYR A 95 -7.97 -8.58 6.18
N TRP A 96 -7.86 -8.78 4.87
CA TRP A 96 -8.68 -8.07 3.90
C TRP A 96 -10.18 -8.30 4.17
N MET A 97 -10.55 -9.57 4.42
CA MET A 97 -11.94 -9.89 4.72
C MET A 97 -12.41 -9.25 6.02
N GLN A 98 -11.56 -9.27 7.04
CA GLN A 98 -11.91 -8.71 8.36
C GLN A 98 -11.97 -7.18 8.34
N LEU A 99 -11.28 -6.54 7.42
CA LEU A 99 -11.25 -5.09 7.31
C LEU A 99 -12.20 -4.56 6.24
N GLN A 100 -13.24 -5.34 5.93
CA GLN A 100 -14.32 -4.92 5.03
C GLN A 100 -13.88 -4.76 3.58
N CYS A 101 -12.97 -5.60 3.16
CA CYS A 101 -12.58 -5.74 1.75
C CYS A 101 -12.17 -4.42 1.09
N PRO A 102 -11.10 -3.78 1.56
CA PRO A 102 -10.62 -2.57 0.88
C PRO A 102 -10.29 -2.85 -0.58
N SER A 103 -10.29 -1.80 -1.39
CA SER A 103 -10.14 -1.94 -2.84
C SER A 103 -8.83 -2.61 -3.24
N TYR A 104 -7.75 -2.32 -2.54
CA TYR A 104 -6.43 -2.84 -2.87
C TYR A 104 -5.73 -3.38 -1.64
N VAL A 105 -4.85 -4.35 -1.86
CA VAL A 105 -3.96 -4.90 -0.85
C VAL A 105 -2.54 -4.81 -1.37
N MET A 106 -1.61 -4.38 -0.52
CA MET A 106 -0.21 -4.33 -0.89
C MET A 106 0.63 -5.08 0.13
N LEU A 107 1.45 -5.99 -0.34
CA LEU A 107 2.48 -6.63 0.47
C LEU A 107 3.82 -5.98 0.13
N CYS A 108 4.61 -5.69 1.14
CA CYS A 108 5.88 -4.99 0.93
C CYS A 108 6.94 -5.52 1.87
N ASN A 109 8.15 -5.71 1.34
CA ASN A 109 9.31 -6.13 2.14
C ASN A 109 10.46 -5.13 2.05
N PHE A 110 10.14 -3.85 1.89
CA PHE A 110 11.08 -2.74 1.71
C PHE A 110 11.71 -2.68 0.32
N ASP A 111 11.87 -3.81 -0.35
CA ASP A 111 12.49 -3.86 -1.69
C ASP A 111 11.49 -4.07 -2.79
N GLU A 112 10.35 -4.66 -2.48
CA GLU A 112 9.32 -4.98 -3.46
C GLU A 112 7.94 -4.59 -2.94
N PHE A 113 7.11 -4.17 -3.88
CA PHE A 113 5.71 -3.85 -3.63
C PHE A 113 4.87 -4.78 -4.50
N TRP A 114 4.09 -5.65 -3.86
CA TRP A 114 3.17 -6.54 -4.56
C TRP A 114 1.76 -6.03 -4.32
N ILE A 115 1.08 -5.63 -5.41
CA ILE A 115 -0.23 -4.99 -5.35
C ILE A 115 -1.29 -5.97 -5.85
N TYR A 116 -2.32 -6.17 -5.04
CA TYR A 116 -3.43 -7.06 -5.35
C TYR A 116 -4.71 -6.26 -5.50
N ASP A 117 -5.53 -6.65 -6.46
CA ASP A 117 -6.92 -6.20 -6.55
C ASP A 117 -7.79 -7.44 -6.50
N PHE A 118 -8.26 -7.78 -5.30
CA PHE A 118 -9.03 -9.00 -5.10
C PHE A 118 -10.40 -8.98 -5.77
N ARG A 119 -10.82 -7.84 -6.26
CA ARG A 119 -12.06 -7.75 -7.04
C ARG A 119 -11.86 -8.29 -8.45
N LYS A 120 -10.65 -8.18 -8.98
CA LYS A 120 -10.33 -8.62 -10.33
C LYS A 120 -9.70 -10.00 -10.33
N GLN A 121 -8.80 -10.24 -9.40
CA GLN A 121 -8.02 -11.46 -9.37
C GLN A 121 -7.54 -11.71 -7.94
N SER A 122 -7.80 -12.90 -7.42
CA SER A 122 -7.52 -13.18 -6.03
C SER A 122 -6.22 -13.94 -5.80
N GLU A 123 -5.63 -14.54 -6.82
CA GLU A 123 -4.47 -15.41 -6.61
C GLU A 123 -3.12 -14.75 -6.82
N GLU A 124 -3.05 -13.80 -7.73
CA GLU A 124 -1.78 -13.18 -8.09
C GLU A 124 -1.88 -11.67 -7.99
N PRO A 125 -0.76 -11.01 -7.70
CA PRO A 125 -0.77 -9.56 -7.72
C PRO A 125 -0.96 -9.05 -9.15
N ILE A 126 -1.63 -7.90 -9.26
CA ILE A 126 -1.78 -7.24 -10.57
C ILE A 126 -0.50 -6.51 -10.95
N GLU A 127 0.34 -6.16 -9.96
CA GLU A 127 1.61 -5.49 -10.20
C GLU A 127 2.63 -5.94 -9.17
N LYS A 128 3.88 -6.07 -9.61
CA LYS A 128 5.03 -6.27 -8.74
C LYS A 128 6.05 -5.21 -9.11
N VAL A 129 6.36 -4.33 -8.18
CA VAL A 129 7.25 -3.20 -8.46
C VAL A 129 8.42 -3.24 -7.49
N ALA A 130 9.65 -3.18 -8.03
CA ALA A 130 10.85 -3.07 -7.20
C ALA A 130 10.99 -1.62 -6.70
N LEU A 131 11.57 -1.45 -5.54
CA LEU A 131 11.74 -0.13 -4.92
C LEU A 131 12.40 0.86 -5.86
N GLU A 132 13.51 0.46 -6.50
CA GLU A 132 14.27 1.36 -7.35
C GLU A 132 13.51 1.75 -8.63
N ARG A 133 12.46 1.02 -8.96
CA ARG A 133 11.64 1.33 -10.14
C ARG A 133 10.45 2.21 -9.83
N LEU A 134 10.26 2.53 -8.56
CA LEU A 134 9.09 3.27 -8.10
C LEU A 134 8.84 4.56 -8.88
N PRO A 135 9.86 5.41 -9.12
CA PRO A 135 9.63 6.66 -9.84
C PRO A 135 9.09 6.47 -11.25
N GLU A 136 9.38 5.34 -11.88
CA GLU A 136 8.94 5.03 -13.25
C GLU A 136 7.59 4.32 -13.27
N ARG A 137 7.11 3.89 -12.12
CA ARG A 137 5.92 3.05 -12.02
C ARG A 137 4.83 3.69 -11.19
N MET A 138 4.75 5.02 -11.20
CA MET A 138 3.70 5.73 -10.44
C MET A 138 2.30 5.27 -10.81
N GLY A 139 2.08 4.90 -12.06
CA GLY A 139 0.79 4.45 -12.53
C GLY A 139 0.27 3.19 -11.85
N ALA A 140 1.16 2.39 -11.27
CA ALA A 140 0.76 1.21 -10.52
C ALA A 140 0.19 1.54 -9.14
N PHE A 141 0.33 2.79 -8.70
CA PHE A 141 -0.01 3.22 -7.35
C PHE A 141 -1.09 4.30 -7.33
N THR A 142 -1.99 4.30 -8.31
CA THR A 142 -3.04 5.33 -8.39
C THR A 142 -3.94 5.30 -7.16
N PHE A 143 -4.08 4.14 -6.52
CA PHE A 143 -4.87 4.03 -5.28
C PHE A 143 -4.32 4.88 -4.15
N MET A 144 -3.08 5.33 -4.23
CA MET A 144 -2.50 6.20 -3.20
C MET A 144 -3.09 7.61 -3.23
N ASN A 145 -3.73 7.99 -4.32
CA ASN A 145 -4.34 9.31 -4.49
C ASN A 145 -5.77 9.15 -5.01
N PRO A 146 -6.69 8.67 -4.17
CA PRO A 146 -8.06 8.38 -4.62
C PRO A 146 -8.77 9.58 -5.21
N GLU A 147 -8.48 10.78 -4.73
CA GLU A 147 -9.11 11.99 -5.25
C GLU A 147 -8.70 12.27 -6.68
N LEU A 148 -7.43 12.06 -6.98
CA LEU A 148 -6.93 12.26 -8.32
C LEU A 148 -7.45 11.18 -9.27
N ASP A 149 -7.60 9.98 -8.74
CA ASP A 149 -8.05 8.84 -9.52
C ASP A 149 -9.48 9.02 -10.03
N ARG A 150 -10.30 9.79 -9.32
CA ARG A 150 -11.67 10.02 -9.72
C ARG A 150 -11.84 11.10 -10.77
N ALA A 151 -10.93 12.06 -10.80
CA ALA A 151 -11.06 13.20 -11.69
C ALA A 151 -11.07 12.83 -13.18
N PRO A 152 -10.19 11.95 -13.65
CA PRO A 152 -10.16 11.61 -15.08
C PRO A 152 -11.45 11.01 -15.62
N VAL A 153 -12.22 10.35 -14.78
CA VAL A 153 -13.45 9.70 -15.20
C VAL A 153 -14.45 10.72 -15.73
N PHE A 154 -14.63 11.79 -15.01
CA PHE A 154 -15.56 12.84 -15.44
C PHE A 154 -15.07 13.53 -16.69
N ASN A 155 -13.82 13.87 -16.70
CA ASN A 155 -13.27 14.58 -17.84
C ASN A 155 -13.32 13.75 -19.10
N ASN A 156 -13.05 12.49 -18.98
CA ASN A 156 -13.07 11.60 -20.13
C ASN A 156 -14.45 11.46 -20.71
N ASN A 157 -15.45 11.41 -19.88
CA ASN A 157 -16.80 11.32 -20.37
C ASN A 157 -17.19 12.55 -21.16
N LEU A 158 -16.79 13.68 -20.68
CA LEU A 158 -17.11 14.93 -21.37
C LEU A 158 -16.36 15.06 -22.66
N VAL A 159 -15.15 14.61 -22.65
CA VAL A 159 -14.32 14.71 -23.83
C VAL A 159 -14.68 13.66 -24.85
N SER A 160 -14.94 12.48 -24.39
CA SER A 160 -15.18 11.37 -25.29
C SER A 160 -16.53 11.43 -25.93
N VAL A 161 -17.45 12.03 -25.27
CA VAL A 161 -18.72 12.27 -25.92
C VAL A 161 -18.59 13.39 -26.91
N THR A 162 -17.46 13.84 -26.95
CA THR A 162 -17.09 14.87 -27.86
C THR A 162 -16.07 14.35 -28.79
#